data_45bdf03ebece3162b9605deb100c3547
#
_entry.id   45bdf03ebece3162b9605deb100c3547
#
_cell.length_a   1.000
_cell.length_b   1.000
_cell.length_c   1.000
_cell.angle_alpha   90.00
_cell.angle_beta   90.00
_cell.angle_gamma   90.00
#
_symmetry.space_group_name_H-M   'P 1'
#
loop_
_entity.id
_entity.type
_entity.pdbx_description
1 polymer ?
#
loop_
_entity_poly.entity_id
_entity_poly.type
_entity_poly.pdbx_seq_one_letter_code
_entity_poly.pdbx_strand_id
1 'polypeptide(L)'
;MQAINAEKLADIFHQDYGSRAAVFSAPGRVNLIGEHTDYNDGFVLPSAIGFYAHVAVAPRPDRKLVFRSTGFAQAFEADLSETPKKLGEWCDYVLGVAVQLGKAGVRVSGANILVHGEVPIGAGLSSSAALEVASAMALLHLAKAEMPMKQVAKLCQRAENEFVGAHVGIMDQFVSCHGRKDNAVMLDCRSLDYELVPIPESVKFVICNTMVKHELSGGEYNVRREQCEAVKPKAGADSAEYAGELAVLG
;
A
#
# COMPACT_ATOMS: atom_id res chain seq x y z
N MET A 1 -3.63 25.75 -6.27
CA MET A 1 -4.78 24.87 -5.93
C MET A 1 -4.74 24.62 -4.44
N GLN A 2 -5.86 24.72 -3.72
CA GLN A 2 -5.92 24.28 -2.31
C GLN A 2 -5.68 22.78 -2.23
N ALA A 3 -4.88 22.35 -1.25
CA ALA A 3 -4.67 20.93 -0.98
C ALA A 3 -6.01 20.23 -0.71
N ILE A 4 -6.24 19.07 -1.27
CA ILE A 4 -7.42 18.26 -1.03
C ILE A 4 -7.11 17.34 0.16
N ASN A 5 -7.61 17.70 1.32
CA ASN A 5 -7.59 16.85 2.51
C ASN A 5 -8.83 15.96 2.58
N ALA A 6 -8.94 15.13 3.61
CA ALA A 6 -10.06 14.21 3.80
C ALA A 6 -11.45 14.91 3.80
N GLU A 7 -11.54 16.09 4.42
CA GLU A 7 -12.78 16.87 4.52
C GLU A 7 -13.22 17.38 3.14
N LYS A 8 -12.28 17.95 2.39
CA LYS A 8 -12.53 18.41 1.02
C LYS A 8 -12.88 17.25 0.07
N LEU A 9 -12.29 16.09 0.26
CA LEU A 9 -12.62 14.90 -0.53
C LEU A 9 -14.05 14.44 -0.26
N ALA A 10 -14.52 14.50 1.01
CA ALA A 10 -15.90 14.19 1.36
C ALA A 10 -16.90 15.13 0.69
N ASP A 11 -16.56 16.45 0.61
CA ASP A 11 -17.38 17.44 -0.09
C ASP A 11 -17.47 17.15 -1.59
N ILE A 12 -16.35 16.85 -2.24
CA ILE A 12 -16.31 16.48 -3.66
C ILE A 12 -17.16 15.23 -3.89
N PHE A 13 -17.01 14.22 -3.03
CA PHE A 13 -17.80 13.00 -3.12
C PHE A 13 -19.29 13.29 -3.01
N HIS A 14 -19.68 14.16 -2.07
CA HIS A 14 -21.08 14.53 -1.91
C HIS A 14 -21.64 15.26 -3.14
N GLN A 15 -20.85 16.13 -3.78
CA GLN A 15 -21.23 16.80 -5.02
C GLN A 15 -21.41 15.81 -6.18
N ASP A 16 -20.53 14.80 -6.27
CA ASP A 16 -20.56 13.82 -7.37
C ASP A 16 -21.65 12.77 -7.23
N TYR A 17 -21.96 12.34 -5.99
CA TYR A 17 -22.83 11.19 -5.74
C TYR A 17 -24.10 11.51 -4.95
N GLY A 18 -24.27 12.74 -4.45
CA GLY A 18 -25.43 13.14 -3.65
C GLY A 18 -25.52 12.45 -2.29
N SER A 19 -24.50 11.70 -1.86
CA SER A 19 -24.47 10.95 -0.62
C SER A 19 -23.25 11.32 0.23
N ARG A 20 -23.34 11.09 1.56
CA ARG A 20 -22.19 11.26 2.45
C ARG A 20 -21.25 10.07 2.34
N ALA A 21 -19.95 10.35 2.31
CA ALA A 21 -18.91 9.34 2.34
C ALA A 21 -18.25 9.24 3.72
N ALA A 22 -17.78 8.04 4.07
CA ALA A 22 -16.73 7.88 5.05
C ALA A 22 -15.37 8.04 4.33
N VAL A 23 -14.39 8.70 4.96
CA VAL A 23 -13.07 8.94 4.37
C VAL A 23 -12.00 8.28 5.23
N PHE A 24 -11.11 7.55 4.57
CA PHE A 24 -9.98 6.86 5.17
C PHE A 24 -8.69 7.36 4.51
N SER A 25 -7.63 7.47 5.32
CA SER A 25 -6.36 8.00 4.86
C SER A 25 -5.22 7.12 5.35
N ALA A 26 -4.25 6.88 4.49
CA ALA A 26 -3.04 6.16 4.86
C ALA A 26 -1.82 6.86 4.27
N PRO A 27 -0.69 6.92 4.99
CA PRO A 27 0.49 7.65 4.57
C PRO A 27 1.34 6.86 3.57
N GLY A 28 2.06 7.57 2.71
CA GLY A 28 3.25 7.05 2.08
C GLY A 28 4.41 6.91 3.07
N ARG A 29 5.56 6.45 2.57
CA ARG A 29 6.76 6.26 3.39
C ARG A 29 8.04 6.66 2.65
N VAL A 30 9.08 6.96 3.41
CA VAL A 30 10.46 6.95 2.96
C VAL A 30 11.20 5.83 3.69
N ASN A 31 12.09 5.10 3.01
CA ASN A 31 12.99 4.16 3.67
C ASN A 31 14.28 4.88 4.05
N LEU A 32 14.75 4.69 5.29
CA LEU A 32 16.00 5.29 5.78
C LEU A 32 17.18 4.34 5.58
N ILE A 33 16.95 3.03 5.77
CA ILE A 33 17.94 1.97 5.55
C ILE A 33 17.22 0.62 5.46
N GLY A 34 17.81 -0.33 4.72
CA GLY A 34 17.28 -1.69 4.53
C GLY A 34 16.64 -1.88 3.16
N GLU A 35 17.26 -1.34 2.10
CA GLU A 35 16.84 -1.52 0.73
C GLU A 35 16.97 -3.00 0.32
N HIS A 36 15.93 -3.54 -0.31
CA HIS A 36 15.85 -4.93 -0.79
C HIS A 36 15.98 -6.00 0.29
N THR A 37 15.81 -5.66 1.59
CA THR A 37 15.87 -6.63 2.68
C THR A 37 14.49 -7.14 3.11
N ASP A 38 13.43 -6.45 2.81
CA ASP A 38 12.06 -6.74 3.26
C ASP A 38 11.46 -8.02 2.64
N TYR A 39 11.84 -8.41 1.44
CA TYR A 39 11.49 -9.70 0.82
C TYR A 39 12.57 -10.77 1.00
N ASN A 40 13.64 -10.44 1.75
CA ASN A 40 14.73 -11.33 2.12
C ASN A 40 14.78 -11.61 3.63
N ASP A 41 13.65 -11.44 4.32
CA ASP A 41 13.51 -11.69 5.77
C ASP A 41 14.48 -10.85 6.64
N GLY A 42 14.88 -9.67 6.14
CA GLY A 42 15.82 -8.77 6.81
C GLY A 42 15.12 -7.68 7.63
N PHE A 43 15.94 -6.74 8.12
CA PHE A 43 15.45 -5.56 8.83
C PHE A 43 15.31 -4.37 7.91
N VAL A 44 14.33 -3.51 8.22
CA VAL A 44 14.11 -2.22 7.54
C VAL A 44 13.83 -1.13 8.58
N LEU A 45 14.14 0.12 8.23
CA LEU A 45 13.89 1.29 9.07
C LEU A 45 13.19 2.39 8.25
N PRO A 46 11.95 2.19 7.81
CA PRO A 46 11.18 3.23 7.13
C PRO A 46 10.55 4.22 8.12
N SER A 47 10.16 5.39 7.61
CA SER A 47 9.33 6.37 8.31
C SER A 47 8.13 6.75 7.45
N ALA A 48 6.94 6.81 8.06
CA ALA A 48 5.77 7.39 7.40
C ALA A 48 6.00 8.88 7.13
N ILE A 49 5.48 9.35 6.00
CA ILE A 49 5.60 10.76 5.58
C ILE A 49 4.24 11.46 5.62
N GLY A 50 4.24 12.80 5.61
CA GLY A 50 3.03 13.61 5.66
C GLY A 50 2.30 13.76 4.32
N PHE A 51 2.45 12.80 3.40
CA PHE A 51 1.67 12.69 2.17
C PHE A 51 0.79 11.44 2.24
N TYR A 52 -0.49 11.59 1.90
CA TYR A 52 -1.50 10.55 2.11
C TYR A 52 -2.16 10.13 0.81
N ALA A 53 -2.66 8.89 0.79
CA ALA A 53 -3.76 8.49 -0.05
C ALA A 53 -5.06 8.60 0.75
N HIS A 54 -6.04 9.28 0.21
CA HIS A 54 -7.38 9.45 0.79
C HIS A 54 -8.39 8.68 -0.05
N VAL A 55 -9.26 7.92 0.60
CA VAL A 55 -10.32 7.12 -0.02
C VAL A 55 -11.64 7.47 0.62
N ALA A 56 -12.50 8.14 -0.14
CA ALA A 56 -13.89 8.39 0.22
C ALA A 56 -14.78 7.27 -0.32
N VAL A 57 -15.65 6.72 0.52
CA VAL A 57 -16.45 5.55 0.19
C VAL A 57 -17.88 5.67 0.69
N ALA A 58 -18.85 5.24 -0.14
CA ALA A 58 -20.24 5.06 0.26
C ALA A 58 -20.79 3.76 -0.35
N PRO A 59 -21.74 3.08 0.34
CA PRO A 59 -22.29 1.82 -0.13
C PRO A 59 -23.19 2.02 -1.36
N ARG A 60 -23.26 0.99 -2.21
CA ARG A 60 -24.18 0.86 -3.33
C ARG A 60 -25.12 -0.33 -3.10
N PRO A 61 -26.38 -0.27 -3.62
CA PRO A 61 -27.32 -1.38 -3.48
C PRO A 61 -26.98 -2.58 -4.39
N ASP A 62 -26.21 -2.33 -5.47
CA ASP A 62 -25.70 -3.36 -6.37
C ASP A 62 -24.37 -3.96 -5.87
N ARG A 63 -23.82 -4.90 -6.65
CA ARG A 63 -22.54 -5.53 -6.32
C ARG A 63 -21.35 -4.92 -7.11
N LYS A 64 -21.47 -3.66 -7.52
CA LYS A 64 -20.44 -3.00 -8.32
C LYS A 64 -19.55 -2.10 -7.46
N LEU A 65 -18.26 -2.15 -7.74
CA LEU A 65 -17.31 -1.14 -7.29
C LEU A 65 -17.12 -0.14 -8.41
N VAL A 66 -17.41 1.12 -8.15
CA VAL A 66 -17.20 2.23 -9.10
C VAL A 66 -16.07 3.09 -8.59
N PHE A 67 -15.01 3.21 -9.38
CA PHE A 67 -13.77 3.88 -9.02
C PHE A 67 -13.65 5.21 -9.75
N ARG A 68 -13.41 6.28 -9.02
CA ARG A 68 -13.05 7.60 -9.54
C ARG A 68 -11.84 8.15 -8.79
N SER A 69 -11.11 9.04 -9.43
CA SER A 69 -9.98 9.74 -8.82
C SER A 69 -10.04 11.22 -9.16
N THR A 70 -9.58 12.05 -8.25
CA THR A 70 -9.39 13.48 -8.52
C THR A 70 -8.20 13.76 -9.44
N GLY A 71 -7.28 12.78 -9.58
CA GLY A 71 -6.08 12.88 -10.41
C GLY A 71 -6.24 12.31 -11.82
N PHE A 72 -7.29 11.52 -12.07
CA PHE A 72 -7.55 10.87 -13.37
C PHE A 72 -8.99 11.10 -13.79
N ALA A 73 -9.19 11.46 -15.08
CA ALA A 73 -10.51 11.79 -15.59
C ALA A 73 -11.39 10.54 -15.79
N GLN A 74 -10.80 9.38 -16.09
CA GLN A 74 -11.52 8.15 -16.39
C GLN A 74 -12.04 7.49 -15.13
N ALA A 75 -13.31 7.08 -15.15
CA ALA A 75 -13.92 6.21 -14.15
C ALA A 75 -13.83 4.75 -14.59
N PHE A 76 -13.75 3.82 -13.62
CA PHE A 76 -13.71 2.39 -13.85
C PHE A 76 -14.79 1.69 -13.02
N GLU A 77 -15.16 0.49 -13.42
CA GLU A 77 -16.19 -0.31 -12.75
C GLU A 77 -15.76 -1.78 -12.72
N ALA A 78 -16.05 -2.46 -11.61
CA ALA A 78 -15.90 -3.91 -11.47
C ALA A 78 -17.13 -4.50 -10.80
N ASP A 79 -17.64 -5.62 -11.31
CA ASP A 79 -18.76 -6.36 -10.73
C ASP A 79 -18.25 -7.46 -9.80
N LEU A 80 -18.67 -7.43 -8.54
CA LEU A 80 -18.31 -8.42 -7.53
C LEU A 80 -19.20 -9.67 -7.54
N SER A 81 -20.19 -9.76 -8.42
CA SER A 81 -20.98 -10.97 -8.65
C SER A 81 -20.22 -12.03 -9.45
N GLU A 82 -19.20 -11.59 -10.17
CA GLU A 82 -18.24 -12.43 -10.89
C GLU A 82 -16.87 -12.39 -10.19
N THR A 83 -15.94 -13.27 -10.60
CA THR A 83 -14.54 -13.18 -10.16
C THR A 83 -13.90 -11.96 -10.83
N PRO A 84 -13.53 -10.92 -10.06
CA PRO A 84 -12.98 -9.71 -10.64
C PRO A 84 -11.69 -9.98 -11.41
N LYS A 85 -11.58 -9.37 -12.59
CA LYS A 85 -10.38 -9.41 -13.43
C LYS A 85 -9.63 -8.09 -13.35
N LYS A 86 -8.32 -8.14 -13.52
CA LYS A 86 -7.46 -6.97 -13.62
C LYS A 86 -7.90 -6.08 -14.79
N LEU A 87 -7.99 -4.78 -14.56
CA LEU A 87 -8.39 -3.77 -15.53
C LEU A 87 -7.18 -3.14 -16.24
N GLY A 88 -5.98 -3.31 -15.70
CA GLY A 88 -4.73 -2.72 -16.21
C GLY A 88 -4.55 -1.25 -15.80
N GLU A 89 -5.26 -0.81 -14.77
CA GLU A 89 -5.34 0.59 -14.36
C GLU A 89 -5.06 0.78 -12.88
N TRP A 90 -4.92 2.03 -12.44
CA TRP A 90 -4.63 2.37 -11.04
C TRP A 90 -5.64 1.77 -10.03
N CYS A 91 -6.87 1.56 -10.44
CA CYS A 91 -7.91 0.98 -9.59
C CYS A 91 -7.69 -0.51 -9.28
N ASP A 92 -6.76 -1.19 -9.97
CA ASP A 92 -6.41 -2.58 -9.69
C ASP A 92 -5.82 -2.76 -8.28
N TYR A 93 -5.16 -1.75 -7.72
CA TYR A 93 -4.71 -1.77 -6.33
C TYR A 93 -5.90 -1.86 -5.35
N VAL A 94 -6.96 -1.07 -5.60
CA VAL A 94 -8.19 -1.10 -4.79
C VAL A 94 -8.97 -2.39 -5.00
N LEU A 95 -9.09 -2.82 -6.26
CA LEU A 95 -9.80 -4.05 -6.64
C LEU A 95 -9.11 -5.28 -6.10
N GLY A 96 -7.79 -5.32 -6.13
CA GLY A 96 -6.97 -6.39 -5.53
C GLY A 96 -7.20 -6.52 -4.04
N VAL A 97 -7.29 -5.40 -3.32
CA VAL A 97 -7.67 -5.38 -1.89
C VAL A 97 -9.07 -5.96 -1.68
N ALA A 98 -10.06 -5.58 -2.49
CA ALA A 98 -11.42 -6.13 -2.40
C ALA A 98 -11.44 -7.66 -2.62
N VAL A 99 -10.66 -8.15 -3.59
CA VAL A 99 -10.50 -9.59 -3.85
C VAL A 99 -9.86 -10.32 -2.67
N GLN A 100 -8.79 -9.77 -2.09
CA GLN A 100 -8.11 -10.39 -0.94
C GLN A 100 -8.97 -10.35 0.33
N LEU A 101 -9.76 -9.29 0.55
CA LEU A 101 -10.75 -9.25 1.62
C LEU A 101 -11.80 -10.35 1.45
N GLY A 102 -12.30 -10.54 0.22
CA GLY A 102 -13.22 -11.64 -0.10
C GLY A 102 -12.62 -13.03 0.21
N LYS A 103 -11.36 -13.27 -0.19
CA LYS A 103 -10.62 -14.49 0.14
C LYS A 103 -10.43 -14.69 1.65
N ALA A 104 -10.32 -13.58 2.42
CA ALA A 104 -10.24 -13.61 3.88
C ALA A 104 -11.62 -13.77 4.58
N GLY A 105 -12.71 -13.98 3.83
CA GLY A 105 -14.05 -14.18 4.37
C GLY A 105 -14.82 -12.87 4.65
N VAL A 106 -14.29 -11.72 4.30
CA VAL A 106 -14.99 -10.44 4.43
C VAL A 106 -15.94 -10.25 3.25
N ARG A 107 -17.24 -10.06 3.56
CA ARG A 107 -18.23 -9.80 2.51
C ARG A 107 -18.15 -8.36 2.03
N VAL A 108 -17.40 -8.11 0.96
CA VAL A 108 -17.33 -6.82 0.31
C VAL A 108 -18.64 -6.54 -0.44
N SER A 109 -19.29 -5.43 -0.14
CA SER A 109 -20.48 -4.93 -0.84
C SER A 109 -20.10 -4.00 -1.98
N GLY A 110 -21.08 -3.67 -2.87
CA GLY A 110 -20.89 -2.62 -3.84
C GLY A 110 -20.63 -1.26 -3.21
N ALA A 111 -19.80 -0.45 -3.84
CA ALA A 111 -19.41 0.85 -3.32
C ALA A 111 -19.09 1.86 -4.44
N ASN A 112 -19.40 3.13 -4.20
CA ASN A 112 -18.78 4.25 -4.88
C ASN A 112 -17.48 4.60 -4.13
N ILE A 113 -16.38 4.74 -4.87
CA ILE A 113 -15.04 4.98 -4.32
C ILE A 113 -14.44 6.17 -5.06
N LEU A 114 -14.09 7.22 -4.32
CA LEU A 114 -13.35 8.37 -4.84
C LEU A 114 -12.00 8.46 -4.16
N VAL A 115 -10.94 8.48 -4.95
CA VAL A 115 -9.55 8.50 -4.49
C VAL A 115 -8.92 9.86 -4.74
N HIS A 116 -8.15 10.35 -3.75
CA HIS A 116 -7.19 11.44 -3.90
C HIS A 116 -5.82 11.01 -3.37
N GLY A 117 -4.77 11.15 -4.18
CA GLY A 117 -3.40 10.84 -3.80
C GLY A 117 -2.55 12.12 -3.69
N GLU A 118 -1.97 12.33 -2.51
CA GLU A 118 -0.93 13.36 -2.31
C GLU A 118 0.47 12.78 -2.54
N VAL A 119 0.64 11.46 -2.36
CA VAL A 119 1.93 10.78 -2.56
C VAL A 119 2.30 10.83 -4.04
N PRO A 120 3.46 11.41 -4.41
CA PRO A 120 3.89 11.47 -5.80
C PRO A 120 4.04 10.09 -6.43
N ILE A 121 3.37 9.87 -7.54
CA ILE A 121 3.37 8.58 -8.25
C ILE A 121 4.74 8.35 -8.91
N GLY A 122 5.30 7.14 -8.71
CA GLY A 122 6.59 6.76 -9.30
C GLY A 122 7.82 7.42 -8.66
N ALA A 123 7.66 8.07 -7.51
CA ALA A 123 8.74 8.71 -6.76
C ALA A 123 9.40 7.81 -5.70
N GLY A 124 9.05 6.52 -5.65
CA GLY A 124 9.57 5.60 -4.64
C GLY A 124 9.04 5.86 -3.21
N LEU A 125 7.89 6.55 -3.07
CA LEU A 125 7.30 6.95 -1.79
C LEU A 125 6.06 6.11 -1.40
N SER A 126 5.87 4.95 -2.03
CA SER A 126 4.82 3.96 -1.73
C SER A 126 3.38 4.47 -1.87
N SER A 127 3.10 5.13 -3.00
CA SER A 127 1.74 5.56 -3.32
C SER A 127 0.76 4.38 -3.45
N SER A 128 1.21 3.23 -3.97
CA SER A 128 0.42 1.99 -4.07
C SER A 128 0.00 1.47 -2.70
N ALA A 129 0.96 1.26 -1.79
CA ALA A 129 0.70 0.75 -0.45
C ALA A 129 -0.21 1.70 0.36
N ALA A 130 -0.01 3.02 0.25
CA ALA A 130 -0.90 4.00 0.87
C ALA A 130 -2.35 3.88 0.35
N LEU A 131 -2.52 3.73 -0.96
CA LEU A 131 -3.83 3.52 -1.58
C LEU A 131 -4.47 2.21 -1.13
N GLU A 132 -3.71 1.11 -1.10
CA GLU A 132 -4.18 -0.20 -0.67
C GLU A 132 -4.65 -0.19 0.79
N VAL A 133 -3.84 0.37 1.70
CA VAL A 133 -4.17 0.43 3.13
C VAL A 133 -5.40 1.31 3.38
N ALA A 134 -5.47 2.51 2.77
CA ALA A 134 -6.65 3.36 2.88
C ALA A 134 -7.91 2.67 2.32
N SER A 135 -7.79 1.93 1.21
CA SER A 135 -8.88 1.18 0.60
C SER A 135 -9.31 -0.01 1.45
N ALA A 136 -8.37 -0.73 2.06
CA ALA A 136 -8.68 -1.83 2.98
C ALA A 136 -9.50 -1.34 4.18
N MET A 137 -9.09 -0.22 4.78
CA MET A 137 -9.85 0.39 5.88
C MET A 137 -11.24 0.85 5.46
N ALA A 138 -11.37 1.43 4.26
CA ALA A 138 -12.65 1.87 3.70
C ALA A 138 -13.61 0.69 3.47
N LEU A 139 -13.11 -0.38 2.86
CA LEU A 139 -13.92 -1.58 2.56
C LEU A 139 -14.28 -2.38 3.82
N LEU A 140 -13.37 -2.49 4.79
CA LEU A 140 -13.64 -3.08 6.10
C LEU A 140 -14.74 -2.30 6.85
N HIS A 141 -14.68 -0.96 6.81
CA HIS A 141 -15.73 -0.13 7.40
C HIS A 141 -17.11 -0.40 6.77
N LEU A 142 -17.22 -0.45 5.45
CA LEU A 142 -18.48 -0.78 4.78
C LEU A 142 -18.96 -2.19 5.11
N ALA A 143 -18.07 -3.14 5.25
CA ALA A 143 -18.39 -4.52 5.62
C ALA A 143 -18.71 -4.66 7.12
N LYS A 144 -18.53 -3.61 7.93
CA LYS A 144 -18.60 -3.64 9.40
C LYS A 144 -17.73 -4.75 9.99
N ALA A 145 -16.56 -4.97 9.41
CA ALA A 145 -15.59 -5.96 9.80
C ALA A 145 -14.35 -5.30 10.41
N GLU A 146 -13.74 -5.98 11.36
CA GLU A 146 -12.47 -5.54 11.96
C GLU A 146 -11.35 -6.52 11.56
N MET A 147 -10.16 -5.99 11.37
CA MET A 147 -8.96 -6.76 11.07
C MET A 147 -7.75 -6.14 11.76
N PRO A 148 -6.90 -6.93 12.44
CA PRO A 148 -5.65 -6.43 13.01
C PRO A 148 -4.75 -5.80 11.95
N MET A 149 -4.09 -4.67 12.25
CA MET A 149 -3.28 -3.93 11.28
C MET A 149 -2.15 -4.76 10.65
N LYS A 150 -1.53 -5.69 11.39
CA LYS A 150 -0.57 -6.65 10.82
C LYS A 150 -1.21 -7.53 9.72
N GLN A 151 -2.48 -7.88 9.87
CA GLN A 151 -3.21 -8.65 8.85
C GLN A 151 -3.62 -7.78 7.67
N VAL A 152 -4.00 -6.51 7.90
CA VAL A 152 -4.26 -5.53 6.84
C VAL A 152 -3.01 -5.35 5.99
N ALA A 153 -1.83 -5.14 6.59
CA ALA A 153 -0.57 -5.00 5.85
C ALA A 153 -0.28 -6.23 4.97
N LYS A 154 -0.40 -7.45 5.53
CA LYS A 154 -0.22 -8.71 4.77
C LYS A 154 -1.25 -8.88 3.64
N LEU A 155 -2.48 -8.45 3.87
CA LEU A 155 -3.55 -8.53 2.88
C LEU A 155 -3.26 -7.57 1.71
N CYS A 156 -2.86 -6.33 2.00
CA CYS A 156 -2.50 -5.35 0.98
C CYS A 156 -1.27 -5.81 0.18
N GLN A 157 -0.22 -6.32 0.82
CA GLN A 157 0.92 -6.93 0.13
C GLN A 157 0.49 -8.05 -0.82
N ARG A 158 -0.42 -8.94 -0.39
CA ARG A 158 -0.95 -10.01 -1.27
C ARG A 158 -1.78 -9.43 -2.42
N ALA A 159 -2.51 -8.35 -2.21
CA ALA A 159 -3.25 -7.68 -3.28
C ALA A 159 -2.29 -7.17 -4.35
N GLU A 160 -1.19 -6.53 -3.96
CA GLU A 160 -0.17 -6.05 -4.88
C GLU A 160 0.54 -7.21 -5.60
N ASN A 161 0.95 -8.25 -4.87
CA ASN A 161 1.68 -9.38 -5.43
C ASN A 161 0.83 -10.30 -6.31
N GLU A 162 -0.36 -10.71 -5.84
CA GLU A 162 -1.17 -11.74 -6.50
C GLU A 162 -2.14 -11.16 -7.54
N PHE A 163 -2.63 -9.93 -7.33
CA PHE A 163 -3.62 -9.33 -8.22
C PHE A 163 -3.00 -8.30 -9.15
N VAL A 164 -2.21 -7.34 -8.64
CA VAL A 164 -1.54 -6.34 -9.47
C VAL A 164 -0.33 -6.94 -10.19
N GLY A 165 0.38 -7.87 -9.57
CA GLY A 165 1.53 -8.57 -10.15
C GLY A 165 2.87 -7.87 -9.93
N ALA A 166 2.96 -6.98 -8.95
CA ALA A 166 4.22 -6.40 -8.50
C ALA A 166 4.72 -7.18 -7.27
N HIS A 167 5.85 -7.87 -7.38
CA HIS A 167 6.37 -8.77 -6.34
C HIS A 167 7.08 -8.02 -5.20
N VAL A 168 6.34 -7.18 -4.46
CA VAL A 168 6.87 -6.33 -3.40
C VAL A 168 7.09 -7.07 -2.08
N GLY A 169 7.98 -6.54 -1.22
CA GLY A 169 8.11 -6.95 0.18
C GLY A 169 6.99 -6.38 1.06
N ILE A 170 7.12 -6.54 2.38
CA ILE A 170 6.05 -6.14 3.33
C ILE A 170 6.22 -4.71 3.85
N MET A 171 7.40 -4.10 3.70
CA MET A 171 7.79 -2.85 4.33
C MET A 171 6.77 -1.72 4.12
N ASP A 172 6.33 -1.53 2.88
CA ASP A 172 5.53 -0.39 2.46
C ASP A 172 4.14 -0.39 3.10
N GLN A 173 3.43 -1.51 2.99
CA GLN A 173 2.12 -1.68 3.60
C GLN A 173 2.21 -1.71 5.12
N PHE A 174 3.30 -2.29 5.66
CA PHE A 174 3.48 -2.35 7.11
C PHE A 174 3.66 -0.96 7.72
N VAL A 175 4.52 -0.12 7.14
CA VAL A 175 4.72 1.23 7.68
C VAL A 175 3.50 2.14 7.44
N SER A 176 2.78 1.94 6.34
CA SER A 176 1.52 2.66 6.11
C SER A 176 0.46 2.33 7.17
N CYS A 177 0.47 1.09 7.71
CA CYS A 177 -0.41 0.66 8.81
C CYS A 177 0.05 1.11 10.20
N HIS A 178 1.36 1.07 10.48
CA HIS A 178 1.91 1.16 11.84
C HIS A 178 2.70 2.44 12.09
N GLY A 179 3.05 3.21 11.06
CA GLY A 179 3.79 4.46 11.20
C GLY A 179 3.15 5.43 12.18
N ARG A 180 3.99 6.17 12.90
CA ARG A 180 3.56 7.21 13.84
C ARG A 180 4.36 8.46 13.56
N LYS A 181 3.72 9.61 13.80
CA LYS A 181 4.38 10.91 13.68
C LYS A 181 5.67 10.94 14.50
N ASP A 182 6.71 11.52 13.93
CA ASP A 182 8.03 11.71 14.56
C ASP A 182 8.73 10.39 14.98
N ASN A 183 8.38 9.27 14.31
CA ASN A 183 9.01 7.97 14.54
C ASN A 183 9.36 7.28 13.22
N ALA A 184 10.49 6.57 13.23
CA ALA A 184 10.76 5.50 12.27
C ALA A 184 10.23 4.17 12.82
N VAL A 185 10.04 3.19 11.94
CA VAL A 185 9.58 1.84 12.29
C VAL A 185 10.75 0.88 12.06
N MET A 186 11.39 0.41 13.13
CA MET A 186 12.34 -0.70 13.04
C MET A 186 11.52 -2.00 12.93
N LEU A 187 11.56 -2.63 11.78
CA LEU A 187 10.79 -3.83 11.48
C LEU A 187 11.69 -5.01 11.15
N ASP A 188 11.50 -6.12 11.84
CA ASP A 188 11.95 -7.43 11.39
C ASP A 188 10.92 -8.02 10.41
N CYS A 189 11.27 -8.10 9.13
CA CYS A 189 10.34 -8.53 8.08
C CYS A 189 10.02 -10.03 8.14
N ARG A 190 10.78 -10.84 8.88
CA ARG A 190 10.54 -12.27 9.08
C ARG A 190 9.43 -12.51 10.10
N SER A 191 9.57 -11.92 11.30
CA SER A 191 8.63 -12.09 12.41
C SER A 191 7.48 -11.09 12.39
N LEU A 192 7.68 -9.96 11.72
CA LEU A 192 6.86 -8.74 11.78
C LEU A 192 6.79 -8.14 13.18
N ASP A 193 7.82 -8.38 14.00
CA ASP A 193 8.00 -7.63 15.22
C ASP A 193 8.60 -6.27 14.88
N TYR A 194 8.14 -5.26 15.57
CA TYR A 194 8.56 -3.89 15.28
C TYR A 194 8.60 -3.05 16.54
N GLU A 195 9.41 -2.02 16.48
CA GLU A 195 9.45 -0.96 17.48
C GLU A 195 9.47 0.42 16.81
N LEU A 196 8.91 1.40 17.52
CA LEU A 196 8.91 2.79 17.08
C LEU A 196 10.17 3.46 17.60
N VAL A 197 11.02 3.92 16.70
CA VAL A 197 12.26 4.61 17.00
C VAL A 197 12.04 6.11 16.88
N PRO A 198 12.10 6.88 17.97
CA PRO A 198 11.89 8.32 17.91
C PRO A 198 12.92 9.02 17.01
N ILE A 199 12.45 9.92 16.16
CA ILE A 199 13.29 10.78 15.32
C ILE A 199 13.57 12.05 16.12
N PRO A 200 14.83 12.42 16.38
CA PRO A 200 15.15 13.65 17.12
C PRO A 200 14.59 14.88 16.41
N GLU A 201 14.05 15.85 17.16
CA GLU A 201 13.47 17.10 16.62
C GLU A 201 14.47 17.92 15.79
N SER A 202 15.77 17.78 16.10
CA SER A 202 16.85 18.43 15.36
C SER A 202 17.13 17.83 13.99
N VAL A 203 16.58 16.64 13.69
CA VAL A 203 16.76 15.94 12.41
C VAL A 203 15.63 16.30 11.46
N LYS A 204 15.97 16.58 10.20
CA LYS A 204 15.01 16.78 9.11
C LYS A 204 15.39 15.90 7.95
N PHE A 205 14.42 15.22 7.35
CA PHE A 205 14.61 14.47 6.12
C PHE A 205 14.33 15.37 4.91
N VAL A 206 15.25 15.34 3.95
CA VAL A 206 15.06 15.98 2.65
C VAL A 206 14.96 14.89 1.60
N ILE A 207 13.81 14.81 0.95
CA ILE A 207 13.53 13.82 -0.09
C ILE A 207 13.72 14.50 -1.44
N CYS A 208 14.72 14.04 -2.20
CA CYS A 208 15.02 14.56 -3.53
C CYS A 208 14.46 13.61 -4.58
N ASN A 209 13.40 14.03 -5.28
CA ASN A 209 12.88 13.27 -6.41
C ASN A 209 13.70 13.55 -7.66
N THR A 210 14.40 12.55 -8.18
CA THR A 210 15.21 12.64 -9.39
C THR A 210 14.39 12.72 -10.68
N MET A 211 13.04 12.59 -10.59
CA MET A 211 12.10 12.57 -11.72
C MET A 211 12.29 11.39 -12.68
N VAL A 212 13.13 10.43 -12.34
CA VAL A 212 13.24 9.16 -13.07
C VAL A 212 12.04 8.31 -12.71
N LYS A 213 11.17 8.02 -13.67
CA LYS A 213 9.99 7.18 -13.45
C LYS A 213 10.40 5.72 -13.36
N HIS A 214 10.03 5.06 -12.28
CA HIS A 214 10.12 3.62 -12.13
C HIS A 214 8.74 2.98 -12.35
N GLU A 215 8.65 2.05 -13.30
CA GLU A 215 7.46 1.22 -13.48
C GLU A 215 7.56 0.01 -12.55
N LEU A 216 6.64 -0.10 -11.57
CA LEU A 216 6.64 -1.18 -10.58
C LEU A 216 6.30 -2.56 -11.18
N SER A 217 5.46 -2.60 -12.21
CA SER A 217 4.84 -3.84 -12.72
C SER A 217 5.61 -4.61 -13.81
N GLY A 218 6.87 -4.33 -14.02
CA GLY A 218 7.64 -5.04 -15.08
C GLY A 218 9.13 -4.73 -15.03
N GLY A 219 9.57 -4.01 -14.00
CA GLY A 219 10.86 -3.39 -13.98
C GLY A 219 11.92 -4.15 -13.18
N GLU A 220 13.04 -3.47 -12.98
CA GLU A 220 14.24 -3.94 -12.29
C GLU A 220 13.97 -4.54 -10.91
N TYR A 221 12.88 -4.13 -10.22
CA TYR A 221 12.53 -4.64 -8.90
C TYR A 221 12.23 -6.15 -8.92
N ASN A 222 11.40 -6.62 -9.86
CA ASN A 222 11.12 -8.04 -10.03
C ASN A 222 12.38 -8.82 -10.40
N VAL A 223 13.22 -8.26 -11.28
CA VAL A 223 14.52 -8.86 -11.65
C VAL A 223 15.44 -9.01 -10.44
N ARG A 224 15.54 -7.97 -9.57
CA ARG A 224 16.34 -8.03 -8.34
C ARG A 224 15.82 -9.09 -7.39
N ARG A 225 14.51 -9.19 -7.23
CA ARG A 225 13.90 -10.21 -6.40
C ARG A 225 14.19 -11.61 -6.94
N GLU A 226 14.03 -11.85 -8.24
CA GLU A 226 14.36 -13.12 -8.88
C GLU A 226 15.84 -13.49 -8.68
N GLN A 227 16.76 -12.53 -8.79
CA GLN A 227 18.18 -12.75 -8.52
C GLN A 227 18.42 -13.16 -7.07
N CYS A 228 17.78 -12.52 -6.08
CA CYS A 228 17.86 -12.90 -4.68
C CYS A 228 17.28 -14.31 -4.45
N GLU A 229 16.13 -14.63 -5.05
CA GLU A 229 15.49 -15.94 -4.92
C GLU A 229 16.34 -17.06 -5.54
N ALA A 230 17.06 -16.78 -6.64
CA ALA A 230 17.93 -17.74 -7.31
C ALA A 230 19.14 -18.16 -6.46
N VAL A 231 19.62 -17.26 -5.55
CA VAL A 231 20.77 -17.55 -4.68
C VAL A 231 20.35 -17.96 -3.26
N LYS A 232 19.06 -17.90 -2.91
CA LYS A 232 18.58 -18.41 -1.61
C LYS A 232 18.85 -19.92 -1.52
N PRO A 233 19.44 -20.43 -0.40
CA PRO A 233 19.63 -21.86 -0.23
C PRO A 233 18.29 -22.60 -0.28
N LYS A 234 18.27 -23.74 -0.93
CA LYS A 234 17.16 -24.68 -0.80
C LYS A 234 17.04 -25.05 0.68
N ALA A 235 15.81 -24.96 1.22
CA ALA A 235 15.48 -25.08 2.63
C ALA A 235 16.38 -26.06 3.42
N GLY A 236 17.10 -25.55 4.44
CA GLY A 236 17.99 -26.33 5.30
C GLY A 236 19.35 -25.70 5.64
N ALA A 237 19.76 -24.63 4.97
CA ALA A 237 20.99 -23.91 5.30
C ALA A 237 20.73 -22.78 6.30
N ASP A 238 21.62 -22.62 7.26
CA ASP A 238 21.50 -21.69 8.39
C ASP A 238 21.51 -20.23 7.90
N SER A 239 20.48 -19.46 8.21
CA SER A 239 20.27 -18.08 7.72
C SER A 239 21.33 -17.07 8.21
N ALA A 240 22.14 -17.44 9.22
CA ALA A 240 23.19 -16.59 9.77
C ALA A 240 24.42 -16.45 8.85
N GLU A 241 24.69 -17.47 8.02
CA GLU A 241 25.82 -17.48 7.09
C GLU A 241 25.59 -16.55 5.87
N TYR A 242 24.33 -16.32 5.55
CA TYR A 242 23.88 -15.54 4.37
C TYR A 242 23.93 -14.03 4.52
N ALA A 243 23.74 -13.52 5.73
CA ALA A 243 23.79 -12.09 5.99
C ALA A 243 25.20 -11.51 5.75
N GLY A 244 26.23 -12.36 5.85
CA GLY A 244 27.62 -11.98 5.58
C GLY A 244 27.97 -11.86 4.10
N GLU A 245 27.37 -12.70 3.23
CA GLU A 245 27.68 -12.69 1.80
C GLU A 245 26.94 -11.61 1.00
N LEU A 246 25.70 -11.27 1.39
CA LEU A 246 24.95 -10.18 0.76
C LEU A 246 25.53 -8.79 1.06
N ALA A 247 26.22 -8.63 2.19
CA ALA A 247 26.90 -7.37 2.54
C ALA A 247 28.12 -7.06 1.65
N VAL A 248 28.61 -8.04 0.89
CA VAL A 248 29.80 -7.91 0.01
C VAL A 248 29.42 -7.52 -1.42
N LEU A 249 28.13 -7.56 -1.79
CA LEU A 249 27.62 -7.28 -3.15
C LEU A 249 26.91 -5.93 -3.30
N GLY A 250 26.92 -5.08 -2.25
CA GLY A 250 26.33 -3.73 -2.21
C GLY A 250 27.32 -2.63 -2.51
#